data_95c543edf7790bff701fecfb8f95a9a8
#
_entry.id   95c543edf7790bff701fecfb8f95a9a8
#
_cell.length_a   1.000
_cell.length_b   1.000
_cell.length_c   1.000
_cell.angle_alpha   90.00
_cell.angle_beta   90.00
_cell.angle_gamma   90.00
#
_symmetry.space_group_name_H-M   'P 1'
#
loop_
_entity.id
_entity.type
_entity.pdbx_description
1 polymer ?
#
loop_
_entity_poly.entity_id
_entity_poly.type
_entity_poly.pdbx_seq_one_letter_code
_entity_poly.pdbx_strand_id
1 'polypeptide(L)'
;MKLTIASLIVAIAAFAAYAQAPTLQIVTSDPNLPSDLFYGNVKVKPLRVRPGTNPPQFITIDDSDFFTQQQYVDFLSRMPDASGFGFWLNQITSCGGNAACVAVSRVNTSGAFFLSIEFQQTGYLVERMYKASYGDSNQTSTLGGSHPIAVPVIRFSEFVPDVKQIGQNVIVNQGNWQQQLEANKVSFSQAFVQRSRFTTAYPTSTAPAAFVDQLFTKVGVTPSATDRNTAIGEFSGAADISDVAARGRALRDVAENATVAQQETNRAFVLMQYFGYMRRDPNGGQDTDYTGYDFWLTKLNQFNGNFINAEMVKAFIESSEYRSRF
;
A
#
# COMPACT_ATOMS: atom_id res chain seq x y z
N MET A 1 83.53 -26.83 -30.62
CA MET A 1 82.59 -26.03 -29.94
C MET A 1 81.17 -26.52 -30.25
N LYS A 2 80.58 -27.38 -29.41
CA LYS A 2 79.26 -27.98 -29.61
C LYS A 2 78.28 -27.26 -28.67
N LEU A 3 77.34 -26.52 -29.23
CA LEU A 3 76.24 -25.93 -28.48
C LEU A 3 75.15 -26.99 -28.29
N THR A 4 74.87 -27.37 -27.08
CA THR A 4 73.69 -28.17 -26.68
C THR A 4 72.55 -27.23 -26.35
N ILE A 5 71.47 -27.27 -27.14
CA ILE A 5 70.25 -26.57 -26.92
C ILE A 5 69.42 -27.47 -25.98
N ALA A 6 69.18 -27.03 -24.73
CA ALA A 6 68.27 -27.67 -23.78
C ALA A 6 66.84 -27.15 -24.02
N SER A 7 65.97 -27.99 -24.55
CA SER A 7 64.54 -27.68 -24.69
C SER A 7 63.83 -27.81 -23.35
N LEU A 8 63.33 -26.71 -22.81
CA LEU A 8 62.48 -26.67 -21.60
C LEU A 8 61.04 -26.93 -22.00
N ILE A 9 60.55 -28.13 -21.71
CA ILE A 9 59.13 -28.45 -21.86
C ILE A 9 58.39 -27.93 -20.63
N VAL A 10 57.62 -26.84 -20.81
CA VAL A 10 56.69 -26.36 -19.76
C VAL A 10 55.38 -27.14 -19.89
N ALA A 11 55.16 -28.07 -18.99
CA ALA A 11 53.86 -28.74 -18.85
C ALA A 11 52.86 -27.82 -18.22
N ILE A 12 51.93 -27.25 -19.00
CA ILE A 12 50.77 -26.53 -18.49
C ILE A 12 49.77 -27.55 -17.98
N ALA A 13 49.72 -27.74 -16.67
CA ALA A 13 48.64 -28.48 -16.02
C ALA A 13 47.36 -27.63 -16.08
N ALA A 14 46.46 -27.93 -16.98
CA ALA A 14 45.11 -27.38 -17.02
C ALA A 14 44.32 -27.97 -15.84
N PHE A 15 44.20 -27.23 -14.73
CA PHE A 15 43.23 -27.53 -13.71
C PHE A 15 41.83 -27.27 -14.27
N ALA A 16 41.12 -28.33 -14.60
CA ALA A 16 39.69 -28.27 -14.87
C ALA A 16 39.03 -27.89 -13.55
N ALA A 17 38.73 -26.59 -13.36
CA ALA A 17 37.88 -26.14 -12.28
C ALA A 17 36.47 -26.71 -12.55
N TYR A 18 36.14 -27.81 -11.91
CA TYR A 18 34.76 -28.29 -11.88
C TYR A 18 33.97 -27.22 -11.14
N ALA A 19 33.19 -26.43 -11.89
CA ALA A 19 32.24 -25.53 -11.28
C ALA A 19 31.24 -26.38 -10.49
N GLN A 20 31.31 -26.29 -9.15
CA GLN A 20 30.36 -26.96 -8.30
C GLN A 20 28.96 -26.44 -8.63
N ALA A 21 28.00 -27.34 -8.81
CA ALA A 21 26.62 -26.98 -9.09
C ALA A 21 26.11 -26.03 -7.98
N PRO A 22 25.37 -24.99 -8.32
CA PRO A 22 24.80 -24.09 -7.34
C PRO A 22 23.96 -24.86 -6.32
N THR A 23 24.15 -24.57 -5.05
CA THR A 23 23.41 -25.20 -3.95
C THR A 23 22.40 -24.25 -3.35
N LEU A 24 21.31 -24.78 -2.78
CA LEU A 24 20.38 -24.01 -1.97
C LEU A 24 21.02 -23.68 -0.62
N GLN A 25 21.02 -22.41 -0.25
CA GLN A 25 21.55 -21.93 1.01
C GLN A 25 20.53 -21.05 1.72
N ILE A 26 20.41 -21.20 3.03
CA ILE A 26 19.64 -20.32 3.89
C ILE A 26 20.64 -19.38 4.58
N VAL A 27 20.48 -18.08 4.35
CA VAL A 27 21.37 -17.05 4.93
C VAL A 27 20.57 -16.22 5.91
N THR A 28 20.98 -16.21 7.17
CA THR A 28 20.42 -15.39 8.24
C THR A 28 21.39 -14.24 8.51
N SER A 29 21.07 -13.07 8.00
CA SER A 29 21.89 -11.86 8.21
C SER A 29 21.58 -11.14 9.53
N ASP A 30 20.32 -11.25 10.00
CA ASP A 30 19.85 -10.70 11.28
C ASP A 30 18.87 -11.71 11.89
N PRO A 31 19.05 -12.12 13.17
CA PRO A 31 18.16 -13.07 13.83
C PRO A 31 16.73 -12.55 14.02
N ASN A 32 16.51 -11.24 13.90
CA ASN A 32 15.18 -10.61 14.00
C ASN A 32 14.51 -10.44 12.64
N LEU A 33 15.21 -10.73 11.53
CA LEU A 33 14.70 -10.63 10.17
C LEU A 33 14.49 -12.04 9.58
N PRO A 34 13.65 -12.17 8.53
CA PRO A 34 13.57 -13.41 7.79
C PRO A 34 14.93 -13.81 7.24
N SER A 35 15.27 -15.08 7.32
CA SER A 35 16.39 -15.64 6.56
C SER A 35 16.09 -15.59 5.07
N ASP A 36 17.12 -15.48 4.25
CA ASP A 36 17.00 -15.46 2.81
C ASP A 36 17.38 -16.83 2.23
N LEU A 37 16.60 -17.31 1.25
CA LEU A 37 16.95 -18.46 0.44
C LEU A 37 17.74 -18.01 -0.77
N PHE A 38 18.96 -18.55 -0.92
CA PHE A 38 19.80 -18.35 -2.10
C PHE A 38 19.93 -19.66 -2.86
N TYR A 39 19.99 -19.56 -4.19
CA TYR A 39 20.49 -20.59 -5.09
C TYR A 39 21.80 -20.09 -5.73
N GLY A 40 22.91 -20.61 -5.26
CA GLY A 40 24.21 -20.01 -5.51
C GLY A 40 24.27 -18.58 -4.94
N ASN A 41 24.51 -17.60 -5.79
CA ASN A 41 24.56 -16.18 -5.43
C ASN A 41 23.23 -15.42 -5.71
N VAL A 42 22.19 -16.13 -6.18
CA VAL A 42 20.91 -15.52 -6.51
C VAL A 42 19.94 -15.67 -5.35
N LYS A 43 19.47 -14.56 -4.81
CA LYS A 43 18.39 -14.57 -3.80
C LYS A 43 17.10 -15.02 -4.47
N VAL A 44 16.50 -16.11 -3.96
CA VAL A 44 15.25 -16.68 -4.48
C VAL A 44 14.05 -16.02 -3.82
N LYS A 45 14.03 -16.02 -2.48
CA LYS A 45 12.97 -15.39 -1.66
C LYS A 45 13.44 -15.26 -0.21
N PRO A 46 12.79 -14.41 0.61
CA PRO A 46 12.95 -14.48 2.04
C PRO A 46 12.36 -15.81 2.58
N LEU A 47 13.02 -16.40 3.55
CA LEU A 47 12.56 -17.57 4.30
C LEU A 47 12.42 -17.22 5.76
N ARG A 48 11.31 -17.64 6.36
CA ARG A 48 11.08 -17.52 7.79
C ARG A 48 11.07 -18.89 8.45
N VAL A 49 11.74 -18.99 9.57
CA VAL A 49 11.80 -20.20 10.36
C VAL A 49 11.11 -19.94 11.69
N ARG A 50 10.23 -20.86 12.09
CA ARG A 50 9.55 -20.78 13.39
C ARG A 50 10.57 -21.02 14.51
N PRO A 51 10.77 -20.05 15.42
CA PRO A 51 11.72 -20.21 16.52
C PRO A 51 11.39 -21.42 17.39
N GLY A 52 12.43 -22.11 17.88
CA GLY A 52 12.28 -23.21 18.83
C GLY A 52 11.77 -24.53 18.23
N THR A 53 11.65 -24.67 16.91
CA THR A 53 11.28 -25.93 16.25
C THR A 53 12.53 -26.72 15.82
N ASN A 54 12.51 -28.03 16.08
CA ASN A 54 13.54 -28.97 15.63
C ASN A 54 12.87 -30.23 15.09
N PRO A 55 12.95 -30.56 13.80
CA PRO A 55 13.62 -29.78 12.73
C PRO A 55 12.98 -28.41 12.50
N PRO A 56 13.71 -27.46 11.88
CA PRO A 56 13.19 -26.14 11.58
C PRO A 56 11.92 -26.20 10.72
N GLN A 57 10.84 -25.53 11.18
CA GLN A 57 9.61 -25.35 10.41
C GLN A 57 9.63 -24.01 9.70
N PHE A 58 9.38 -24.01 8.40
CA PHE A 58 9.25 -22.79 7.61
C PHE A 58 7.86 -22.18 7.82
N ILE A 59 7.84 -20.88 7.99
CA ILE A 59 6.62 -20.08 8.06
C ILE A 59 6.34 -19.55 6.65
N THR A 60 5.11 -19.73 6.20
CA THR A 60 4.63 -19.23 4.90
C THR A 60 3.40 -18.35 5.09
N ILE A 61 2.96 -17.69 4.04
CA ILE A 61 1.72 -16.90 4.07
C ILE A 61 0.48 -17.77 4.33
N ASP A 62 0.58 -19.08 4.24
CA ASP A 62 -0.49 -20.02 4.59
C ASP A 62 -0.66 -20.24 6.10
N ASP A 63 0.37 -19.95 6.89
CA ASP A 63 0.29 -19.97 8.34
C ASP A 63 -0.60 -18.82 8.84
N SER A 64 -1.64 -19.15 9.61
CA SER A 64 -2.66 -18.18 10.03
C SER A 64 -2.10 -17.04 10.87
N ASP A 65 -1.11 -17.32 11.71
CA ASP A 65 -0.43 -16.32 12.54
C ASP A 65 0.38 -15.35 11.69
N PHE A 66 1.14 -15.85 10.75
CA PHE A 66 1.91 -15.03 9.84
C PHE A 66 1.00 -14.23 8.89
N PHE A 67 -0.04 -14.86 8.33
CA PHE A 67 -1.04 -14.15 7.51
C PHE A 67 -1.67 -12.99 8.28
N THR A 68 -2.11 -13.23 9.51
CA THR A 68 -2.73 -12.20 10.36
C THR A 68 -1.76 -11.05 10.63
N GLN A 69 -0.52 -11.35 11.03
CA GLN A 69 0.51 -10.33 11.22
C GLN A 69 0.74 -9.51 9.96
N GLN A 70 0.76 -10.17 8.80
CA GLN A 70 1.02 -9.51 7.53
C GLN A 70 -0.06 -8.51 7.14
N GLN A 71 -1.32 -8.72 7.54
CA GLN A 71 -2.38 -7.74 7.32
C GLN A 71 -2.08 -6.41 8.03
N TYR A 72 -1.59 -6.46 9.28
CA TYR A 72 -1.18 -5.25 10.02
C TYR A 72 -0.02 -4.53 9.33
N VAL A 73 0.97 -5.28 8.88
CA VAL A 73 2.15 -4.70 8.21
C VAL A 73 1.78 -4.07 6.86
N ASP A 74 1.00 -4.78 6.06
CA ASP A 74 0.67 -4.36 4.69
C ASP A 74 -0.33 -3.19 4.64
N PHE A 75 -1.29 -3.14 5.55
CA PHE A 75 -2.35 -2.14 5.53
C PHE A 75 -2.17 -1.02 6.57
N LEU A 76 -1.74 -1.37 7.77
CA LEU A 76 -1.63 -0.39 8.86
C LEU A 76 -0.19 0.07 9.11
N SER A 77 0.78 -0.47 8.36
CA SER A 77 2.23 -0.14 8.48
C SER A 77 2.76 -0.26 9.91
N ARG A 78 2.21 -1.17 10.70
CA ARG A 78 2.61 -1.44 12.09
C ARG A 78 2.54 -2.92 12.44
N MET A 79 3.18 -3.30 13.53
CA MET A 79 2.99 -4.62 14.14
C MET A 79 1.62 -4.70 14.84
N PRO A 80 1.02 -5.89 14.92
CA PRO A 80 -0.21 -6.08 15.67
C PRO A 80 0.01 -5.85 17.18
N ASP A 81 -1.00 -5.30 17.82
CA ASP A 81 -1.13 -5.39 19.27
C ASP A 81 -1.65 -6.79 19.67
N ALA A 82 -1.38 -7.20 20.91
CA ALA A 82 -1.67 -8.58 21.36
C ALA A 82 -3.16 -8.93 21.29
N SER A 83 -4.04 -7.99 21.63
CA SER A 83 -5.50 -8.20 21.65
C SER A 83 -6.07 -8.31 20.24
N GLY A 84 -5.69 -7.38 19.35
CA GLY A 84 -6.09 -7.40 17.94
C GLY A 84 -5.55 -8.60 17.19
N PHE A 85 -4.28 -8.96 17.44
CA PHE A 85 -3.69 -10.17 16.87
C PHE A 85 -4.45 -11.43 17.28
N GLY A 86 -4.70 -11.59 18.58
CA GLY A 86 -5.44 -12.75 19.10
C GLY A 86 -6.86 -12.84 18.52
N PHE A 87 -7.56 -11.72 18.42
CA PHE A 87 -8.90 -11.66 17.84
C PHE A 87 -8.91 -12.15 16.38
N TRP A 88 -8.09 -11.57 15.52
CA TRP A 88 -8.07 -11.91 14.09
C TRP A 88 -7.51 -13.30 13.81
N LEU A 89 -6.48 -13.72 14.56
CA LEU A 89 -5.95 -15.08 14.47
C LEU A 89 -7.03 -16.11 14.81
N ASN A 90 -7.82 -15.87 15.87
CA ASN A 90 -8.89 -16.77 16.26
C ASN A 90 -10.01 -16.88 15.22
N GLN A 91 -10.31 -15.83 14.44
CA GLN A 91 -11.27 -15.91 13.33
C GLN A 91 -10.87 -16.97 12.31
N ILE A 92 -9.57 -17.19 12.11
CA ILE A 92 -9.07 -18.15 11.13
C ILE A 92 -8.89 -19.54 11.79
N THR A 93 -8.27 -19.59 12.98
CA THR A 93 -7.94 -20.87 13.64
C THR A 93 -9.15 -21.61 14.21
N SER A 94 -10.25 -20.90 14.49
CA SER A 94 -11.53 -21.52 14.89
C SER A 94 -12.12 -22.43 13.82
N CYS A 95 -11.70 -22.31 12.57
CA CYS A 95 -12.07 -23.21 11.49
C CYS A 95 -11.47 -24.63 11.64
N GLY A 96 -10.47 -24.82 12.52
CA GLY A 96 -9.74 -26.08 12.63
C GLY A 96 -9.13 -26.52 11.30
N GLY A 97 -9.30 -27.79 10.94
CA GLY A 97 -8.79 -28.36 9.67
C GLY A 97 -9.69 -28.12 8.43
N ASN A 98 -10.78 -27.35 8.55
CA ASN A 98 -11.69 -27.11 7.44
C ASN A 98 -11.13 -26.06 6.46
N ALA A 99 -10.54 -26.50 5.36
CA ALA A 99 -9.91 -25.63 4.37
C ALA A 99 -10.87 -24.59 3.76
N ALA A 100 -12.14 -24.93 3.51
CA ALA A 100 -13.12 -24.00 2.95
C ALA A 100 -13.45 -22.89 3.98
N CYS A 101 -13.63 -23.22 5.24
CA CYS A 101 -13.81 -22.25 6.32
C CYS A 101 -12.59 -21.33 6.43
N VAL A 102 -11.36 -21.88 6.44
CA VAL A 102 -10.12 -21.10 6.51
C VAL A 102 -10.01 -20.11 5.35
N ALA A 103 -10.32 -20.54 4.11
CA ALA A 103 -10.28 -19.67 2.95
C ALA A 103 -11.24 -18.47 3.10
N VAL A 104 -12.49 -18.72 3.51
CA VAL A 104 -13.49 -17.65 3.75
C VAL A 104 -13.05 -16.74 4.88
N SER A 105 -12.57 -17.28 6.00
CA SER A 105 -12.12 -16.51 7.16
C SER A 105 -10.92 -15.61 6.82
N ARG A 106 -10.00 -16.07 5.98
CA ARG A 106 -8.88 -15.25 5.49
C ARG A 106 -9.36 -14.06 4.65
N VAL A 107 -10.30 -14.29 3.73
CA VAL A 107 -10.89 -13.21 2.93
C VAL A 107 -11.60 -12.20 3.83
N ASN A 108 -12.40 -12.68 4.79
CA ASN A 108 -13.13 -11.81 5.72
C ASN A 108 -12.18 -11.01 6.63
N THR A 109 -11.17 -11.69 7.19
CA THR A 109 -10.14 -11.02 8.00
C THR A 109 -9.44 -9.94 7.19
N SER A 110 -8.95 -10.27 6.00
CA SER A 110 -8.25 -9.30 5.17
C SER A 110 -9.15 -8.14 4.73
N GLY A 111 -10.40 -8.44 4.33
CA GLY A 111 -11.40 -7.42 4.00
C GLY A 111 -11.68 -6.46 5.15
N ALA A 112 -11.69 -6.97 6.39
CA ALA A 112 -11.94 -6.14 7.58
C ALA A 112 -10.85 -5.08 7.81
N PHE A 113 -9.59 -5.33 7.41
CA PHE A 113 -8.54 -4.31 7.48
C PHE A 113 -8.82 -3.11 6.58
N PHE A 114 -9.33 -3.32 5.36
CA PHE A 114 -9.77 -2.23 4.48
C PHE A 114 -10.93 -1.42 5.05
N LEU A 115 -11.83 -2.09 5.79
CA LEU A 115 -13.02 -1.49 6.37
C LEU A 115 -12.76 -0.96 7.79
N SER A 116 -11.57 -1.16 8.35
CA SER A 116 -11.23 -0.69 9.67
C SER A 116 -11.25 0.83 9.77
N ILE A 117 -11.66 1.35 10.92
CA ILE A 117 -11.60 2.79 11.22
C ILE A 117 -10.18 3.32 10.99
N GLU A 118 -9.16 2.56 11.43
CA GLU A 118 -7.76 2.95 11.30
C GLU A 118 -7.38 3.17 9.83
N PHE A 119 -7.70 2.21 8.94
CA PHE A 119 -7.36 2.33 7.52
C PHE A 119 -8.19 3.39 6.78
N GLN A 120 -9.47 3.53 7.10
CA GLN A 120 -10.32 4.57 6.51
C GLN A 120 -9.86 5.98 6.87
N GLN A 121 -9.37 6.17 8.09
CA GLN A 121 -8.90 7.45 8.59
C GLN A 121 -7.43 7.75 8.23
N THR A 122 -6.72 6.78 7.64
CA THR A 122 -5.34 6.91 7.17
C THR A 122 -5.26 6.72 5.66
N GLY A 123 -5.30 5.50 5.17
CA GLY A 123 -5.12 5.18 3.75
C GLY A 123 -6.12 5.84 2.81
N TYR A 124 -7.42 5.74 3.12
CA TYR A 124 -8.44 6.40 2.30
C TYR A 124 -8.38 7.93 2.39
N LEU A 125 -8.04 8.48 3.56
CA LEU A 125 -7.86 9.93 3.68
C LEU A 125 -6.69 10.41 2.84
N VAL A 126 -5.55 9.73 2.88
CA VAL A 126 -4.37 10.07 2.06
C VAL A 126 -4.75 10.08 0.58
N GLU A 127 -5.40 9.03 0.09
CA GLU A 127 -5.85 8.96 -1.30
C GLU A 127 -6.72 10.17 -1.68
N ARG A 128 -7.75 10.49 -0.87
CA ARG A 128 -8.65 11.62 -1.13
C ARG A 128 -7.96 12.99 -1.03
N MET A 129 -6.94 13.13 -0.18
CA MET A 129 -6.14 14.36 -0.15
C MET A 129 -5.34 14.57 -1.44
N TYR A 130 -4.77 13.49 -2.02
CA TYR A 130 -4.14 13.56 -3.33
C TYR A 130 -5.15 13.86 -4.43
N LYS A 131 -6.32 13.21 -4.39
CA LYS A 131 -7.41 13.46 -5.32
C LYS A 131 -7.87 14.92 -5.26
N ALA A 132 -8.12 15.46 -4.06
CA ALA A 132 -8.54 16.85 -3.88
C ALA A 132 -7.47 17.86 -4.35
N SER A 133 -6.20 17.51 -4.18
CA SER A 133 -5.11 18.40 -4.56
C SER A 133 -4.78 18.36 -6.05
N TYR A 134 -4.86 17.20 -6.69
CA TYR A 134 -4.28 17.02 -8.03
C TYR A 134 -5.25 16.41 -9.06
N GLY A 135 -6.41 15.92 -8.63
CA GLY A 135 -7.38 15.25 -9.50
C GLY A 135 -6.96 13.84 -9.86
N ASP A 136 -7.30 13.42 -11.06
CA ASP A 136 -6.93 12.14 -11.64
C ASP A 136 -5.73 12.26 -12.58
N SER A 137 -5.06 11.13 -12.78
CA SER A 137 -4.09 10.92 -13.84
C SER A 137 -4.77 10.22 -15.01
N ASN A 138 -4.56 10.72 -16.24
CA ASN A 138 -5.00 10.01 -17.44
C ASN A 138 -4.01 8.89 -17.77
N GLN A 139 -4.50 7.68 -17.80
CA GLN A 139 -3.72 6.47 -18.11
C GLN A 139 -4.41 5.68 -19.23
N THR A 140 -3.85 4.53 -19.58
CA THR A 140 -4.39 3.67 -20.63
C THR A 140 -4.86 2.34 -20.04
N SER A 141 -6.00 1.84 -20.53
CA SER A 141 -6.49 0.48 -20.34
C SER A 141 -6.72 -0.16 -21.70
N THR A 142 -6.50 -1.48 -21.78
CA THR A 142 -6.81 -2.30 -22.95
C THR A 142 -8.02 -3.21 -22.72
N LEU A 143 -8.72 -3.06 -21.60
CA LEU A 143 -9.94 -3.81 -21.29
C LEU A 143 -11.04 -3.51 -22.31
N GLY A 144 -11.44 -4.52 -23.10
CA GLY A 144 -12.43 -4.33 -24.16
C GLY A 144 -11.96 -3.52 -25.37
N GLY A 145 -10.66 -3.20 -25.44
CA GLY A 145 -10.01 -2.36 -26.45
C GLY A 145 -9.27 -1.19 -25.81
N SER A 146 -8.27 -0.64 -26.52
CA SER A 146 -7.46 0.46 -25.97
C SER A 146 -8.27 1.75 -25.78
N HIS A 147 -8.29 2.27 -24.55
CA HIS A 147 -8.98 3.51 -24.21
C HIS A 147 -8.30 4.23 -23.04
N PRO A 148 -8.51 5.56 -22.90
CA PRO A 148 -8.04 6.32 -21.75
C PRO A 148 -8.89 6.00 -20.52
N ILE A 149 -8.24 5.95 -19.33
CA ILE A 149 -8.90 5.80 -18.04
C ILE A 149 -8.37 6.84 -17.05
N ALA A 150 -9.28 7.46 -16.29
CA ALA A 150 -8.95 8.34 -15.19
C ALA A 150 -8.70 7.51 -13.93
N VAL A 151 -7.50 7.61 -13.38
CA VAL A 151 -7.05 6.82 -12.23
C VAL A 151 -6.54 7.72 -11.10
N PRO A 152 -6.54 7.24 -9.84
CA PRO A 152 -5.94 7.98 -8.74
C PRO A 152 -4.50 8.38 -9.04
N VAL A 153 -4.17 9.64 -8.74
CA VAL A 153 -2.86 10.22 -9.09
C VAL A 153 -1.74 9.79 -8.14
N ILE A 154 -2.11 9.34 -6.93
CA ILE A 154 -1.15 8.93 -5.91
C ILE A 154 -0.40 7.67 -6.33
N ARG A 155 0.91 7.62 -6.01
CA ARG A 155 1.78 6.47 -6.24
C ARG A 155 2.03 5.69 -4.96
N PHE A 156 2.35 4.40 -5.11
CA PHE A 156 2.71 3.53 -3.99
C PHE A 156 3.82 4.12 -3.13
N SER A 157 4.84 4.70 -3.75
CA SER A 157 5.97 5.33 -3.06
C SER A 157 5.61 6.58 -2.25
N GLU A 158 4.51 7.26 -2.59
CA GLU A 158 3.96 8.40 -1.84
C GLU A 158 2.99 7.92 -0.75
N PHE A 159 2.18 6.92 -1.06
CA PHE A 159 1.14 6.40 -0.19
C PHE A 159 1.68 5.83 1.14
N VAL A 160 2.69 4.96 1.05
CA VAL A 160 3.18 4.23 2.24
C VAL A 160 3.74 5.17 3.33
N PRO A 161 4.65 6.12 3.04
CA PRO A 161 5.14 7.05 4.06
C PRO A 161 4.04 7.96 4.60
N ASP A 162 3.08 8.38 3.76
CA ASP A 162 2.00 9.28 4.16
C ASP A 162 1.00 8.59 5.11
N VAL A 163 0.59 7.36 4.79
CA VAL A 163 -0.25 6.54 5.69
C VAL A 163 0.45 6.29 7.01
N LYS A 164 1.74 5.95 6.98
CA LYS A 164 2.52 5.72 8.20
C LYS A 164 2.60 6.97 9.07
N GLN A 165 2.71 8.16 8.48
CA GLN A 165 2.73 9.42 9.23
C GLN A 165 1.41 9.66 9.96
N ILE A 166 0.26 9.45 9.31
CA ILE A 166 -1.05 9.63 9.95
C ILE A 166 -1.31 8.53 11.00
N GLY A 167 -0.93 7.28 10.72
CA GLY A 167 -1.12 6.15 11.64
C GLY A 167 -0.13 6.07 12.80
N GLN A 168 0.83 6.99 12.91
CA GLN A 168 1.89 6.90 13.91
C GLN A 168 1.33 6.91 15.34
N ASN A 169 1.67 5.87 16.12
CA ASN A 169 1.23 5.67 17.51
C ASN A 169 -0.30 5.60 17.69
N VAL A 170 -1.03 5.29 16.62
CA VAL A 170 -2.48 5.06 16.67
C VAL A 170 -2.76 3.58 16.76
N ILE A 171 -3.45 3.15 17.81
CA ILE A 171 -4.05 1.83 17.93
C ILE A 171 -5.49 2.06 18.34
N VAL A 172 -6.42 1.77 17.44
CA VAL A 172 -7.85 2.02 17.67
C VAL A 172 -8.33 1.29 18.93
N ASN A 173 -9.11 1.96 19.74
CA ASN A 173 -9.61 1.54 21.05
C ASN A 173 -8.54 1.43 22.17
N GLN A 174 -7.35 1.99 21.98
CA GLN A 174 -6.33 2.05 23.02
C GLN A 174 -5.93 3.50 23.36
N GLY A 175 -5.86 3.81 24.63
CA GLY A 175 -5.45 5.13 25.12
C GLY A 175 -6.26 6.28 24.49
N ASN A 176 -5.58 7.37 24.20
CA ASN A 176 -6.16 8.57 23.57
C ASN A 176 -6.06 8.53 22.04
N TRP A 177 -6.33 7.36 21.43
CA TRP A 177 -6.11 7.13 20.00
C TRP A 177 -6.80 8.16 19.09
N GLN A 178 -7.99 8.63 19.43
CA GLN A 178 -8.72 9.63 18.63
C GLN A 178 -8.00 10.98 18.61
N GLN A 179 -7.52 11.42 19.77
CA GLN A 179 -6.75 12.67 19.89
C GLN A 179 -5.41 12.54 19.14
N GLN A 180 -4.74 11.39 19.27
CA GLN A 180 -3.49 11.12 18.55
C GLN A 180 -3.71 11.12 17.05
N LEU A 181 -4.74 10.44 16.56
CA LEU A 181 -5.10 10.40 15.15
C LEU A 181 -5.39 11.80 14.60
N GLU A 182 -6.18 12.59 15.32
CA GLU A 182 -6.50 13.96 14.90
C GLU A 182 -5.26 14.86 14.88
N ALA A 183 -4.40 14.78 15.88
CA ALA A 183 -3.13 15.51 15.91
C ALA A 183 -2.22 15.12 14.72
N ASN A 184 -2.17 13.83 14.39
CA ASN A 184 -1.42 13.35 13.24
C ASN A 184 -1.99 13.86 11.92
N LYS A 185 -3.33 13.86 11.74
CA LYS A 185 -4.01 14.40 10.55
C LYS A 185 -3.71 15.89 10.37
N VAL A 186 -3.78 16.66 11.46
CA VAL A 186 -3.44 18.10 11.43
C VAL A 186 -1.99 18.30 11.01
N SER A 187 -1.06 17.62 11.66
CA SER A 187 0.37 17.71 11.35
C SER A 187 0.66 17.29 9.90
N PHE A 188 0.05 16.18 9.46
CA PHE A 188 0.21 15.68 8.09
C PHE A 188 -0.32 16.68 7.06
N SER A 189 -1.54 17.21 7.26
CA SER A 189 -2.15 18.15 6.30
C SER A 189 -1.34 19.44 6.16
N GLN A 190 -0.80 19.95 7.27
CA GLN A 190 0.10 21.11 7.25
C GLN A 190 1.42 20.84 6.52
N ALA A 191 2.02 19.68 6.73
CA ALA A 191 3.21 19.26 6.00
C ALA A 191 2.91 19.04 4.50
N PHE A 192 1.77 18.45 4.18
CA PHE A 192 1.34 18.15 2.82
C PHE A 192 1.19 19.43 1.98
N VAL A 193 0.50 20.45 2.51
CA VAL A 193 0.27 21.71 1.79
C VAL A 193 1.53 22.59 1.64
N GLN A 194 2.64 22.21 2.26
CA GLN A 194 3.94 22.84 2.10
C GLN A 194 4.85 22.15 1.09
N ARG A 195 4.46 20.97 0.58
CA ARG A 195 5.23 20.26 -0.44
C ARG A 195 5.34 21.08 -1.72
N SER A 196 6.49 21.04 -2.39
CA SER A 196 6.73 21.80 -3.62
C SER A 196 5.66 21.58 -4.68
N ARG A 197 5.19 20.32 -4.85
CA ARG A 197 4.11 20.00 -5.79
C ARG A 197 2.82 20.75 -5.46
N PHE A 198 2.48 20.88 -4.17
CA PHE A 198 1.28 21.57 -3.72
C PHE A 198 1.41 23.10 -3.89
N THR A 199 2.51 23.71 -3.43
CA THR A 199 2.72 25.15 -3.51
C THR A 199 2.86 25.65 -4.96
N THR A 200 3.33 24.79 -5.87
CA THR A 200 3.32 25.08 -7.31
C THR A 200 1.90 25.06 -7.88
N ALA A 201 1.05 24.12 -7.46
CA ALA A 201 -0.33 24.02 -7.92
C ALA A 201 -1.21 25.14 -7.33
N TYR A 202 -0.91 25.59 -6.10
CA TYR A 202 -1.69 26.56 -5.34
C TYR A 202 -0.78 27.66 -4.78
N PRO A 203 -0.46 28.71 -5.58
CA PRO A 203 0.31 29.85 -5.10
C PRO A 203 -0.36 30.52 -3.90
N THR A 204 0.43 30.96 -2.92
CA THR A 204 -0.07 31.51 -1.64
C THR A 204 -0.92 32.77 -1.81
N SER A 205 -0.76 33.51 -2.92
CA SER A 205 -1.55 34.69 -3.27
C SER A 205 -2.96 34.36 -3.81
N THR A 206 -3.31 33.06 -3.91
CA THR A 206 -4.66 32.66 -4.37
C THR A 206 -5.70 33.05 -3.33
N ALA A 207 -6.86 33.58 -3.76
CA ALA A 207 -7.97 33.86 -2.85
C ALA A 207 -8.59 32.57 -2.29
N PRO A 208 -9.00 32.52 -1.02
CA PRO A 208 -9.58 31.32 -0.37
C PRO A 208 -10.74 30.69 -1.16
N ALA A 209 -11.67 31.48 -1.66
CA ALA A 209 -12.78 30.96 -2.47
C ALA A 209 -12.31 30.26 -3.76
N ALA A 210 -11.36 30.86 -4.48
CA ALA A 210 -10.80 30.27 -5.69
C ALA A 210 -10.02 28.98 -5.39
N PHE A 211 -9.31 28.92 -4.28
CA PHE A 211 -8.60 27.71 -3.81
C PHE A 211 -9.58 26.58 -3.52
N VAL A 212 -10.61 26.82 -2.73
CA VAL A 212 -11.63 25.82 -2.37
C VAL A 212 -12.38 25.33 -3.62
N ASP A 213 -12.75 26.23 -4.52
CA ASP A 213 -13.41 25.87 -5.78
C ASP A 213 -12.52 24.98 -6.67
N GLN A 214 -11.21 25.25 -6.70
CA GLN A 214 -10.26 24.39 -7.41
C GLN A 214 -10.19 22.98 -6.80
N LEU A 215 -10.15 22.86 -5.46
CA LEU A 215 -10.14 21.56 -4.79
C LEU A 215 -11.40 20.75 -5.12
N PHE A 216 -12.60 21.35 -5.03
CA PHE A 216 -13.85 20.69 -5.41
C PHE A 216 -13.90 20.33 -6.90
N THR A 217 -13.35 21.16 -7.77
CA THR A 217 -13.20 20.87 -9.21
C THR A 217 -12.31 19.62 -9.41
N LYS A 218 -11.21 19.50 -8.66
CA LYS A 218 -10.30 18.34 -8.75
C LYS A 218 -10.96 17.04 -8.35
N VAL A 219 -11.80 17.05 -7.33
CA VAL A 219 -12.55 15.84 -6.92
C VAL A 219 -13.76 15.54 -7.82
N GLY A 220 -14.16 16.49 -8.69
CA GLY A 220 -15.31 16.34 -9.57
C GLY A 220 -16.67 16.38 -8.83
N VAL A 221 -16.72 17.04 -7.68
CA VAL A 221 -17.93 17.17 -6.86
C VAL A 221 -18.39 18.63 -6.83
N THR A 222 -19.68 18.87 -7.04
CA THR A 222 -20.29 20.16 -6.78
C THR A 222 -20.64 20.24 -5.30
N PRO A 223 -19.97 21.09 -4.50
CA PRO A 223 -20.23 21.18 -3.07
C PRO A 223 -21.60 21.82 -2.78
N SER A 224 -22.18 21.49 -1.63
CA SER A 224 -23.24 22.31 -1.06
C SER A 224 -22.68 23.67 -0.68
N ALA A 225 -23.57 24.69 -0.56
CA ALA A 225 -23.15 26.01 -0.07
C ALA A 225 -22.52 25.93 1.32
N THR A 226 -23.02 25.04 2.18
CA THR A 226 -22.47 24.81 3.52
C THR A 226 -21.06 24.26 3.46
N ASP A 227 -20.82 23.19 2.71
CA ASP A 227 -19.49 22.56 2.59
C ASP A 227 -18.45 23.53 2.04
N ARG A 228 -18.84 24.25 0.96
CA ARG A 228 -17.97 25.26 0.38
C ARG A 228 -17.63 26.39 1.36
N ASN A 229 -18.65 26.93 2.06
CA ASN A 229 -18.44 28.01 3.01
C ASN A 229 -17.66 27.57 4.26
N THR A 230 -17.79 26.32 4.70
CA THR A 230 -16.99 25.76 5.78
C THR A 230 -15.51 25.80 5.42
N ALA A 231 -15.13 25.25 4.25
CA ALA A 231 -13.75 25.22 3.82
C ALA A 231 -13.16 26.63 3.57
N ILE A 232 -13.97 27.58 3.04
CA ILE A 232 -13.57 29.00 2.90
C ILE A 232 -13.39 29.64 4.29
N GLY A 233 -14.28 29.31 5.24
CA GLY A 233 -14.28 29.83 6.62
C GLY A 233 -12.99 29.54 7.37
N GLU A 234 -12.25 28.49 7.00
CA GLU A 234 -10.97 28.13 7.60
C GLU A 234 -9.94 29.29 7.52
N PHE A 235 -10.07 30.16 6.53
CA PHE A 235 -9.20 31.32 6.33
C PHE A 235 -9.62 32.56 7.12
N SER A 236 -10.73 32.50 7.88
CA SER A 236 -11.19 33.60 8.77
C SER A 236 -11.25 34.98 8.10
N GLY A 237 -11.61 35.03 6.81
CA GLY A 237 -11.70 36.26 6.02
C GLY A 237 -10.37 36.81 5.48
N ALA A 238 -9.29 36.05 5.54
CA ALA A 238 -8.01 36.42 4.92
C ALA A 238 -8.17 36.65 3.41
N ALA A 239 -7.33 37.54 2.85
CA ALA A 239 -7.35 37.85 1.41
C ALA A 239 -6.75 36.73 0.55
N ASP A 240 -5.87 35.90 1.13
CA ASP A 240 -5.12 34.85 0.44
C ASP A 240 -4.99 33.58 1.29
N ILE A 241 -4.34 32.55 0.71
CA ILE A 241 -4.14 31.26 1.36
C ILE A 241 -2.71 31.09 1.94
N SER A 242 -2.07 32.16 2.38
CA SER A 242 -0.71 32.10 2.95
C SER A 242 -0.64 31.32 4.28
N ASP A 243 -1.72 31.26 5.04
CA ASP A 243 -1.80 30.49 6.29
C ASP A 243 -1.78 28.98 6.00
N VAL A 244 -0.69 28.33 6.43
CA VAL A 244 -0.45 26.89 6.26
C VAL A 244 -1.51 26.05 6.98
N ALA A 245 -1.90 26.46 8.19
CA ALA A 245 -2.88 25.72 8.99
C ALA A 245 -4.26 25.77 8.36
N ALA A 246 -4.68 26.95 7.89
CA ALA A 246 -5.95 27.14 7.18
C ALA A 246 -5.98 26.33 5.86
N ARG A 247 -4.89 26.36 5.07
CA ARG A 247 -4.81 25.53 3.86
C ARG A 247 -4.95 24.03 4.16
N GLY A 248 -4.28 23.56 5.21
CA GLY A 248 -4.35 22.16 5.62
C GLY A 248 -5.76 21.74 6.03
N ARG A 249 -6.47 22.59 6.81
CA ARG A 249 -7.85 22.33 7.23
C ARG A 249 -8.82 22.38 6.04
N ALA A 250 -8.74 23.40 5.21
CA ALA A 250 -9.60 23.49 4.02
C ALA A 250 -9.41 22.31 3.03
N LEU A 251 -8.18 21.85 2.83
CA LEU A 251 -7.92 20.64 2.06
C LEU A 251 -8.58 19.40 2.70
N ARG A 252 -8.52 19.28 4.02
CA ARG A 252 -9.18 18.20 4.75
C ARG A 252 -10.70 18.26 4.65
N ASP A 253 -11.30 19.42 4.78
CA ASP A 253 -12.75 19.60 4.61
C ASP A 253 -13.24 19.05 3.28
N VAL A 254 -12.48 19.31 2.20
CA VAL A 254 -12.80 18.75 0.88
C VAL A 254 -12.54 17.24 0.81
N ALA A 255 -11.39 16.76 1.30
CA ALA A 255 -11.03 15.34 1.25
C ALA A 255 -11.91 14.47 2.17
N GLU A 256 -12.43 15.02 3.27
CA GLU A 256 -13.31 14.34 4.22
C GLU A 256 -14.80 14.58 3.91
N ASN A 257 -15.12 15.35 2.85
CA ASN A 257 -16.50 15.56 2.40
C ASN A 257 -17.17 14.21 2.07
N ALA A 258 -18.40 14.02 2.55
CA ALA A 258 -19.11 12.75 2.45
C ALA A 258 -19.34 12.28 1.00
N THR A 259 -19.65 13.22 0.10
CA THR A 259 -19.85 12.91 -1.32
C THR A 259 -18.55 12.47 -1.98
N VAL A 260 -17.45 13.17 -1.69
CA VAL A 260 -16.10 12.79 -2.16
C VAL A 260 -15.71 11.42 -1.62
N ALA A 261 -15.91 11.17 -0.33
CA ALA A 261 -15.60 9.90 0.30
C ALA A 261 -16.38 8.74 -0.35
N GLN A 262 -17.68 8.94 -0.63
CA GLN A 262 -18.51 7.93 -1.27
C GLN A 262 -18.08 7.69 -2.73
N GLN A 263 -17.80 8.74 -3.49
CA GLN A 263 -17.40 8.66 -4.89
C GLN A 263 -16.06 7.91 -5.06
N GLU A 264 -15.09 8.16 -4.17
CA GLU A 264 -13.76 7.57 -4.27
C GLU A 264 -13.65 6.17 -3.61
N THR A 265 -14.67 5.71 -2.87
CA THR A 265 -14.60 4.45 -2.12
C THR A 265 -14.13 3.26 -2.97
N ASN A 266 -14.79 2.97 -4.09
CA ASN A 266 -14.44 1.82 -4.92
C ASN A 266 -13.11 2.02 -5.64
N ARG A 267 -12.83 3.25 -6.08
CA ARG A 267 -11.58 3.60 -6.78
C ARG A 267 -10.37 3.42 -5.85
N ALA A 268 -10.48 3.96 -4.64
CA ALA A 268 -9.48 3.80 -3.60
C ALA A 268 -9.35 2.33 -3.17
N PHE A 269 -10.47 1.61 -2.99
CA PHE A 269 -10.44 0.21 -2.60
C PHE A 269 -9.64 -0.65 -3.60
N VAL A 270 -9.87 -0.48 -4.91
CA VAL A 270 -9.09 -1.19 -5.94
C VAL A 270 -7.62 -0.82 -5.88
N LEU A 271 -7.29 0.47 -5.76
CA LEU A 271 -5.90 0.93 -5.65
C LEU A 271 -5.19 0.30 -4.45
N MET A 272 -5.89 0.20 -3.30
CA MET A 272 -5.35 -0.37 -2.07
C MET A 272 -5.04 -1.87 -2.17
N GLN A 273 -5.68 -2.62 -3.09
CA GLN A 273 -5.29 -4.01 -3.36
C GLN A 273 -3.87 -4.08 -3.92
N TYR A 274 -3.54 -3.20 -4.87
CA TYR A 274 -2.19 -3.11 -5.44
C TYR A 274 -1.18 -2.63 -4.39
N PHE A 275 -1.51 -1.63 -3.63
CA PHE A 275 -0.61 -1.06 -2.62
C PHE A 275 -0.38 -2.00 -1.43
N GLY A 276 -1.44 -2.63 -0.93
CA GLY A 276 -1.37 -3.55 0.20
C GLY A 276 -0.76 -4.89 -0.20
N TYR A 277 -1.37 -5.61 -1.14
CA TYR A 277 -0.92 -6.97 -1.47
C TYR A 277 0.27 -7.00 -2.42
N MET A 278 0.26 -6.21 -3.48
CA MET A 278 1.31 -6.28 -4.52
C MET A 278 2.50 -5.36 -4.23
N ARG A 279 2.35 -4.38 -3.33
CA ARG A 279 3.39 -3.41 -2.93
C ARG A 279 3.93 -2.62 -4.12
N ARG A 280 3.05 -2.26 -5.05
CA ARG A 280 3.37 -1.52 -6.28
C ARG A 280 2.19 -0.73 -6.82
N ASP A 281 2.47 0.13 -7.79
CA ASP A 281 1.45 0.77 -8.61
C ASP A 281 0.72 -0.23 -9.52
N PRO A 282 -0.54 0.03 -9.93
CA PRO A 282 -1.27 -0.85 -10.85
C PRO A 282 -0.57 -1.08 -12.19
N ASN A 283 0.19 -0.11 -12.68
CA ASN A 283 0.98 -0.20 -13.91
C ASN A 283 2.46 -0.53 -13.66
N GLY A 284 2.77 -1.20 -12.56
CA GLY A 284 4.12 -1.63 -12.20
C GLY A 284 4.27 -3.15 -12.22
N GLY A 285 5.50 -3.64 -11.98
CA GLY A 285 5.78 -5.07 -11.95
C GLY A 285 5.55 -5.73 -13.31
N GLN A 286 4.61 -6.67 -13.37
CA GLN A 286 4.25 -7.38 -14.60
C GLN A 286 3.24 -6.60 -15.47
N ASP A 287 2.54 -5.62 -14.89
CA ASP A 287 1.56 -4.80 -15.60
C ASP A 287 2.24 -3.55 -16.19
N THR A 288 1.93 -3.22 -17.44
CA THR A 288 2.49 -2.07 -18.15
C THR A 288 1.50 -0.92 -18.30
N ASP A 289 0.24 -1.13 -17.94
CA ASP A 289 -0.86 -0.16 -18.00
C ASP A 289 -1.86 -0.36 -16.85
N TYR A 290 -3.00 0.27 -16.91
CA TYR A 290 -4.04 0.19 -15.89
C TYR A 290 -5.18 -0.81 -16.22
N THR A 291 -4.96 -1.74 -17.14
CA THR A 291 -5.98 -2.74 -17.53
C THR A 291 -6.45 -3.58 -16.33
N GLY A 292 -5.54 -4.00 -15.47
CA GLY A 292 -5.88 -4.73 -14.24
C GLY A 292 -6.72 -3.90 -13.26
N TYR A 293 -6.35 -2.62 -13.08
CA TYR A 293 -7.12 -1.68 -12.26
C TYR A 293 -8.54 -1.47 -12.81
N ASP A 294 -8.66 -1.24 -14.11
CA ASP A 294 -9.93 -1.04 -14.82
C ASP A 294 -10.83 -2.27 -14.70
N PHE A 295 -10.28 -3.46 -14.91
CA PHE A 295 -11.00 -4.72 -14.73
C PHE A 295 -11.60 -4.84 -13.32
N TRP A 296 -10.79 -4.62 -12.29
CA TRP A 296 -11.25 -4.76 -10.92
C TRP A 296 -12.23 -3.67 -10.50
N LEU A 297 -12.05 -2.43 -10.96
CA LEU A 297 -12.98 -1.34 -10.70
C LEU A 297 -14.33 -1.61 -11.36
N THR A 298 -14.31 -2.04 -12.62
CA THR A 298 -15.53 -2.43 -13.36
C THR A 298 -16.26 -3.55 -12.63
N LYS A 299 -15.54 -4.61 -12.24
CA LYS A 299 -16.13 -5.74 -11.51
C LYS A 299 -16.68 -5.32 -10.15
N LEU A 300 -15.96 -4.54 -9.37
CA LEU A 300 -16.41 -4.05 -8.07
C LEU A 300 -17.68 -3.19 -8.19
N ASN A 301 -17.75 -2.33 -9.20
CA ASN A 301 -18.92 -1.50 -9.48
C ASN A 301 -20.14 -2.34 -9.89
N GLN A 302 -19.96 -3.41 -10.68
CA GLN A 302 -21.04 -4.36 -11.04
C GLN A 302 -21.66 -5.02 -9.80
N PHE A 303 -20.89 -5.21 -8.75
CA PHE A 303 -21.37 -5.76 -7.47
C PHE A 303 -21.63 -4.67 -6.40
N ASN A 304 -21.83 -3.42 -6.81
CA ASN A 304 -22.13 -2.29 -5.90
C ASN A 304 -21.13 -2.17 -4.72
N GLY A 305 -19.85 -2.36 -4.97
CA GLY A 305 -18.80 -2.30 -3.95
C GLY A 305 -18.65 -3.57 -3.09
N ASN A 306 -19.43 -4.62 -3.33
CA ASN A 306 -19.32 -5.87 -2.60
C ASN A 306 -18.09 -6.68 -3.09
N PHE A 307 -16.96 -6.52 -2.40
CA PHE A 307 -15.69 -7.14 -2.75
C PHE A 307 -15.70 -8.67 -2.60
N ILE A 308 -16.60 -9.23 -1.78
CA ILE A 308 -16.77 -10.69 -1.63
C ILE A 308 -17.39 -11.25 -2.89
N ASN A 309 -18.51 -10.67 -3.37
CA ASN A 309 -19.18 -11.09 -4.58
C ASN A 309 -18.32 -10.81 -5.83
N ALA A 310 -17.52 -9.76 -5.80
CA ALA A 310 -16.52 -9.47 -6.83
C ALA A 310 -15.32 -10.43 -6.77
N GLU A 311 -15.18 -11.25 -5.73
CA GLU A 311 -14.05 -12.15 -5.46
C GLU A 311 -12.68 -11.44 -5.45
N MET A 312 -12.68 -10.12 -5.22
CA MET A 312 -11.48 -9.32 -5.40
C MET A 312 -10.40 -9.63 -4.36
N VAL A 313 -10.71 -9.51 -3.07
CA VAL A 313 -9.74 -9.79 -1.99
C VAL A 313 -9.22 -11.22 -2.13
N LYS A 314 -10.10 -12.19 -2.41
CA LYS A 314 -9.71 -13.58 -2.63
C LYS A 314 -8.68 -13.72 -3.74
N ALA A 315 -8.95 -13.11 -4.90
CA ALA A 315 -8.05 -13.18 -6.05
C ALA A 315 -6.66 -12.61 -5.74
N PHE A 316 -6.60 -11.49 -4.99
CA PHE A 316 -5.32 -10.89 -4.62
C PHE A 316 -4.53 -11.73 -3.61
N ILE A 317 -5.15 -12.24 -2.53
CA ILE A 317 -4.44 -13.06 -1.53
C ILE A 317 -4.06 -14.45 -2.04
N GLU A 318 -4.72 -14.97 -3.07
CA GLU A 318 -4.41 -16.24 -3.72
C GLU A 318 -3.45 -16.08 -4.92
N SER A 319 -3.18 -14.86 -5.37
CA SER A 319 -2.31 -14.62 -6.51
C SER A 319 -0.88 -15.10 -6.27
N SER A 320 -0.23 -15.58 -7.32
CA SER A 320 1.18 -15.97 -7.27
C SER A 320 2.09 -14.80 -6.90
N GLU A 321 1.73 -13.58 -7.34
CA GLU A 321 2.48 -12.37 -7.05
C GLU A 321 2.49 -12.06 -5.53
N TYR A 322 1.33 -12.07 -4.88
CA TYR A 322 1.25 -11.89 -3.42
C TYR A 322 2.02 -12.99 -2.68
N ARG A 323 1.77 -14.24 -3.04
CA ARG A 323 2.36 -15.41 -2.36
C ARG A 323 3.88 -15.49 -2.53
N SER A 324 4.42 -14.99 -3.65
CA SER A 324 5.87 -14.99 -3.93
C SER A 324 6.65 -13.97 -3.09
N ARG A 325 5.97 -13.04 -2.40
CA ARG A 325 6.61 -12.09 -1.46
C ARG A 325 7.16 -12.79 -0.21
N PHE A 326 6.72 -14.02 0.05
CA PHE A 326 6.97 -14.78 1.27
C PHE A 326 7.53 -16.17 0.92
#